data_7d31f28ae9366e17f24c7884271da428
#
_entry.id   7d31f28ae9366e17f24c7884271da428
#
_cell.length_a   1.000
_cell.length_b   1.000
_cell.length_c   1.000
_cell.angle_alpha   90.00
_cell.angle_beta   90.00
_cell.angle_gamma   90.00
#
_symmetry.space_group_name_H-M   'P 1'
#
loop_
_entity.id
_entity.type
_entity.pdbx_description
1 polymer ?
#
loop_
_entity_poly.entity_id
_entity_poly.type
_entity_poly.pdbx_seq_one_letter_code
_entity_poly.pdbx_strand_id
1 'polypeptide(L)'
;MKHIGIVCEGPTDYIILKGVIDQITGDQNTYVMLQPEDDLTGKYGNGWKGVWKWCNDHASIRKELMKDIQPALDLLVVQMDGDVSRKEKSSHCWCKTTQCAHKGEWNPLACDITPAGRAACPIVLPCLEHDDSIRGYMSHLKGLLTTWLTETDDTCIAIPCDSTEAGIVAAYDQIDGIETVEAPWEHIIAHGKYYHSIRISGRKKRVRIFEQFVPTVCETGLK
;
A
#
# COMPACT_ATOMS: atom_id res chain seq x y z
N MET A 1 -19.27 15.30 5.12
CA MET A 1 -18.81 14.16 5.93
C MET A 1 -19.27 12.87 5.28
N LYS A 2 -18.36 11.96 4.98
CA LYS A 2 -18.63 10.66 4.34
C LYS A 2 -18.27 9.52 5.27
N HIS A 3 -18.86 8.34 5.05
CA HIS A 3 -18.46 7.10 5.71
C HIS A 3 -17.62 6.25 4.73
N ILE A 4 -16.36 6.03 5.06
CA ILE A 4 -15.35 5.53 4.12
C ILE A 4 -14.75 4.22 4.64
N GLY A 5 -14.82 3.17 3.82
CA GLY A 5 -14.12 1.92 4.07
C GLY A 5 -12.69 1.99 3.51
N ILE A 6 -11.71 1.51 4.26
CA ILE A 6 -10.31 1.45 3.83
C ILE A 6 -9.80 0.02 3.87
N VAL A 7 -9.23 -0.39 2.74
CA VAL A 7 -8.47 -1.63 2.55
C VAL A 7 -7.03 -1.23 2.25
N CYS A 8 -6.08 -1.56 3.12
CA CYS A 8 -4.68 -1.17 2.99
C CYS A 8 -3.74 -2.26 3.52
N GLU A 9 -2.43 -2.08 3.33
CA GLU A 9 -1.44 -3.08 3.71
C GLU A 9 -1.26 -3.20 5.22
N GLY A 10 -1.40 -2.10 5.96
CA GLY A 10 -1.16 -2.08 7.39
C GLY A 10 -1.91 -0.97 8.15
N PRO A 11 -1.96 -1.08 9.48
CA PRO A 11 -2.65 -0.08 10.30
C PRO A 11 -1.97 1.30 10.26
N THR A 12 -0.68 1.38 9.91
CA THR A 12 0.03 2.65 9.72
C THR A 12 -0.43 3.37 8.46
N ASP A 13 -0.67 2.62 7.38
CA ASP A 13 -1.20 3.16 6.12
C ASP A 13 -2.60 3.72 6.34
N TYR A 14 -3.44 3.00 7.07
CA TYR A 14 -4.76 3.47 7.46
C TYR A 14 -4.74 4.85 8.15
N ILE A 15 -3.80 5.07 9.06
CA ILE A 15 -3.67 6.34 9.79
C ILE A 15 -3.31 7.49 8.85
N ILE A 16 -2.34 7.29 7.95
CA ILE A 16 -1.93 8.31 6.97
C ILE A 16 -3.06 8.60 6.00
N LEU A 17 -3.69 7.54 5.44
CA LEU A 17 -4.78 7.69 4.47
C LEU A 17 -5.94 8.50 5.03
N LYS A 18 -6.36 8.27 6.27
CA LYS A 18 -7.41 9.06 6.91
C LYS A 18 -7.09 10.54 6.91
N GLY A 19 -5.91 10.92 7.37
CA GLY A 19 -5.49 12.32 7.40
C GLY A 19 -5.45 12.94 6.02
N VAL A 20 -4.89 12.23 5.03
CA VAL A 20 -4.81 12.69 3.64
C VAL A 20 -6.20 12.87 3.02
N ILE A 21 -7.10 11.92 3.23
CA ILE A 21 -8.47 11.99 2.70
C ILE A 21 -9.23 13.17 3.33
N ASP A 22 -9.14 13.37 4.66
CA ASP A 22 -9.76 14.50 5.33
C ASP A 22 -9.23 15.83 4.79
N GLN A 23 -7.93 15.93 4.55
CA GLN A 23 -7.32 17.12 3.96
C GLN A 23 -7.79 17.38 2.52
N ILE A 24 -7.84 16.34 1.69
CA ILE A 24 -8.29 16.48 0.28
C ILE A 24 -9.76 16.88 0.21
N THR A 25 -10.60 16.30 1.08
CA THR A 25 -12.04 16.56 1.07
C THR A 25 -12.43 17.87 1.77
N GLY A 26 -11.55 18.39 2.62
CA GLY A 26 -11.84 19.53 3.51
C GLY A 26 -12.86 19.20 4.61
N ASP A 27 -13.15 17.92 4.82
CA ASP A 27 -14.14 17.40 5.76
C ASP A 27 -13.50 16.43 6.76
N GLN A 28 -14.06 16.35 7.95
CA GLN A 28 -13.81 15.23 8.85
C GLN A 28 -14.75 14.09 8.49
N ASN A 29 -14.20 13.00 7.97
CA ASN A 29 -14.97 11.83 7.57
C ASN A 29 -14.97 10.76 8.67
N THR A 30 -15.87 9.80 8.57
CA THR A 30 -15.86 8.61 9.41
C THR A 30 -15.27 7.43 8.64
N TYR A 31 -14.54 6.56 9.32
CA TYR A 31 -13.74 5.53 8.68
C TYR A 31 -13.92 4.16 9.31
N VAL A 32 -13.94 3.14 8.45
CA VAL A 32 -13.87 1.73 8.85
C VAL A 32 -12.64 1.10 8.20
N MET A 33 -11.77 0.50 9.02
CA MET A 33 -10.67 -0.32 8.52
C MET A 33 -11.22 -1.71 8.18
N LEU A 34 -11.28 -2.03 6.89
CA LEU A 34 -11.76 -3.30 6.38
C LEU A 34 -10.63 -4.33 6.23
N GLN A 35 -9.41 -3.84 5.99
CA GLN A 35 -8.18 -4.61 5.89
C GLN A 35 -7.01 -3.67 6.26
N PRO A 36 -6.06 -4.12 7.12
CA PRO A 36 -6.09 -5.36 7.89
C PRO A 36 -7.22 -5.38 8.93
N GLU A 37 -7.76 -6.57 9.19
CA GLU A 37 -8.72 -6.75 10.27
C GLU A 37 -8.06 -6.48 11.62
N ASP A 38 -8.77 -5.78 12.50
CA ASP A 38 -8.27 -5.35 13.83
C ASP A 38 -8.41 -6.47 14.88
N ASP A 39 -8.25 -7.71 14.45
CA ASP A 39 -8.28 -8.85 15.34
C ASP A 39 -6.96 -9.64 15.34
N LEU A 40 -6.73 -10.43 16.41
CA LEU A 40 -5.53 -11.25 16.59
C LEU A 40 -5.42 -12.40 15.56
N THR A 41 -6.50 -12.68 14.85
CA THR A 41 -6.63 -13.81 13.91
C THR A 41 -6.68 -13.37 12.46
N GLY A 42 -6.64 -12.08 12.17
CA GLY A 42 -6.83 -11.39 10.88
C GLY A 42 -6.81 -12.34 9.67
N LYS A 43 -7.97 -12.62 9.11
CA LYS A 43 -8.19 -13.64 8.07
C LYS A 43 -7.23 -13.50 6.89
N TYR A 44 -6.90 -12.28 6.53
CA TYR A 44 -6.11 -11.98 5.34
C TYR A 44 -4.64 -11.70 5.64
N GLY A 45 -4.31 -11.29 6.87
CA GLY A 45 -2.98 -10.86 7.28
C GLY A 45 -2.63 -9.46 6.78
N ASN A 46 -1.38 -9.03 6.98
CA ASN A 46 -0.87 -7.72 6.56
C ASN A 46 -0.17 -7.78 5.21
N GLY A 47 0.11 -6.58 4.66
CA GLY A 47 0.82 -6.39 3.41
C GLY A 47 -0.06 -6.63 2.18
N TRP A 48 0.53 -6.44 0.99
CA TRP A 48 -0.17 -6.55 -0.28
C TRP A 48 -0.93 -7.87 -0.49
N LYS A 49 -0.44 -8.97 0.09
CA LYS A 49 -1.13 -10.26 0.03
C LYS A 49 -2.46 -10.26 0.77
N GLY A 50 -2.54 -9.50 1.87
CA GLY A 50 -3.78 -9.27 2.59
C GLY A 50 -4.78 -8.49 1.74
N VAL A 51 -4.33 -7.41 1.12
CA VAL A 51 -5.13 -6.60 0.19
C VAL A 51 -5.64 -7.46 -0.98
N TRP A 52 -4.75 -8.22 -1.62
CA TRP A 52 -5.11 -9.11 -2.72
C TRP A 52 -6.20 -10.12 -2.33
N LYS A 53 -6.03 -10.82 -1.20
CA LYS A 53 -7.01 -11.79 -0.73
C LYS A 53 -8.35 -11.13 -0.43
N TRP A 54 -8.32 -10.00 0.25
CA TRP A 54 -9.52 -9.25 0.58
C TRP A 54 -10.28 -8.84 -0.70
N CYS A 55 -9.59 -8.27 -1.67
CA CYS A 55 -10.19 -7.85 -2.94
C CYS A 55 -10.83 -9.03 -3.68
N ASN A 56 -10.13 -10.16 -3.78
CA ASN A 56 -10.66 -11.33 -4.47
C ASN A 56 -11.90 -11.92 -3.77
N ASP A 57 -11.89 -11.99 -2.44
CA ASP A 57 -13.02 -12.51 -1.67
C ASP A 57 -14.26 -11.61 -1.75
N HIS A 58 -14.07 -10.30 -1.94
CA HIS A 58 -15.16 -9.32 -1.91
C HIS A 58 -15.52 -8.72 -3.28
N ALA A 59 -14.81 -9.07 -4.34
CA ALA A 59 -15.03 -8.49 -5.67
C ALA A 59 -16.50 -8.59 -6.13
N SER A 60 -17.13 -9.74 -5.93
CA SER A 60 -18.52 -9.98 -6.36
C SER A 60 -19.59 -9.43 -5.40
N ILE A 61 -19.25 -9.25 -4.13
CA ILE A 61 -20.21 -8.84 -3.06
C ILE A 61 -19.95 -7.43 -2.54
N ARG A 62 -19.02 -6.69 -3.14
CA ARG A 62 -18.58 -5.37 -2.67
C ARG A 62 -19.74 -4.41 -2.43
N LYS A 63 -20.68 -4.33 -3.39
CA LYS A 63 -21.80 -3.39 -3.29
C LYS A 63 -22.75 -3.74 -2.13
N GLU A 64 -22.95 -5.01 -1.88
CA GLU A 64 -23.73 -5.51 -0.74
C GLU A 64 -22.97 -5.19 0.55
N LEU A 65 -21.69 -5.52 0.62
CA LEU A 65 -20.84 -5.22 1.77
C LEU A 65 -20.90 -3.74 2.16
N MET A 66 -20.79 -2.83 1.19
CA MET A 66 -20.81 -1.39 1.44
C MET A 66 -22.16 -0.93 2.02
N LYS A 67 -23.26 -1.59 1.68
CA LYS A 67 -24.61 -1.30 2.21
C LYS A 67 -24.86 -1.92 3.57
N ASP A 68 -24.30 -3.10 3.82
CA ASP A 68 -24.52 -3.88 5.04
C ASP A 68 -23.79 -3.31 6.25
N ILE A 69 -22.68 -2.62 6.03
CA ILE A 69 -21.97 -1.87 7.07
C ILE A 69 -22.87 -0.73 7.58
N GLN A 70 -22.89 -0.51 8.89
CA GLN A 70 -23.75 0.51 9.51
C GLN A 70 -22.93 1.60 10.21
N PRO A 71 -23.06 2.85 9.77
CA PRO A 71 -23.79 3.34 8.60
C PRO A 71 -23.19 2.81 7.28
N ALA A 72 -24.00 2.79 6.20
CA ALA A 72 -23.51 2.33 4.89
C ALA A 72 -22.30 3.17 4.42
N LEU A 73 -21.38 2.52 3.71
CA LEU A 73 -20.20 3.18 3.17
C LEU A 73 -20.56 4.01 1.93
N ASP A 74 -20.08 5.25 1.89
CA ASP A 74 -20.18 6.13 0.72
C ASP A 74 -19.05 5.90 -0.28
N LEU A 75 -17.89 5.43 0.19
CA LEU A 75 -16.68 5.22 -0.60
C LEU A 75 -15.86 4.06 -0.04
N LEU A 76 -15.28 3.31 -0.94
CA LEU A 76 -14.23 2.34 -0.65
C LEU A 76 -12.89 2.84 -1.18
N VAL A 77 -11.87 2.90 -0.33
CA VAL A 77 -10.49 3.19 -0.71
C VAL A 77 -9.67 1.92 -0.59
N VAL A 78 -9.02 1.53 -1.68
CA VAL A 78 -8.10 0.37 -1.72
C VAL A 78 -6.70 0.88 -1.98
N GLN A 79 -5.78 0.61 -1.06
CA GLN A 79 -4.39 1.03 -1.13
C GLN A 79 -3.45 -0.17 -1.18
N MET A 80 -2.41 -0.04 -1.99
CA MET A 80 -1.26 -0.93 -2.02
C MET A 80 -0.01 -0.10 -2.29
N ASP A 81 1.10 -0.43 -1.62
CA ASP A 81 2.36 0.28 -1.78
C ASP A 81 2.94 0.12 -3.19
N GLY A 82 3.46 1.21 -3.76
CA GLY A 82 4.06 1.22 -5.09
C GLY A 82 5.36 0.43 -5.16
N ASP A 83 6.07 0.31 -4.04
CA ASP A 83 7.31 -0.44 -3.92
C ASP A 83 7.12 -1.95 -4.18
N VAL A 84 5.89 -2.44 -4.04
CA VAL A 84 5.56 -3.85 -4.31
C VAL A 84 6.01 -4.27 -5.70
N SER A 85 5.87 -3.42 -6.69
CA SER A 85 6.29 -3.74 -8.06
C SER A 85 7.80 -3.61 -8.28
N ARG A 86 8.53 -2.99 -7.37
CA ARG A 86 9.99 -2.76 -7.45
C ARG A 86 10.81 -3.70 -6.60
N LYS A 87 10.19 -4.37 -5.62
CA LYS A 87 10.89 -5.30 -4.74
C LYS A 87 11.40 -6.51 -5.51
N GLU A 88 12.33 -7.20 -4.89
CA GLU A 88 12.90 -8.42 -5.43
C GLU A 88 11.83 -9.50 -5.62
N LYS A 89 11.99 -10.27 -6.66
CA LYS A 89 11.17 -11.40 -7.05
C LYS A 89 10.79 -12.32 -5.88
N SER A 90 11.74 -12.60 -4.98
CA SER A 90 11.51 -13.42 -3.80
C SER A 90 10.54 -12.82 -2.78
N SER A 91 10.36 -11.51 -2.79
CA SER A 91 9.43 -10.82 -1.88
C SER A 91 7.99 -10.86 -2.37
N HIS A 92 7.78 -11.02 -3.67
CA HIS A 92 6.50 -10.83 -4.31
C HIS A 92 5.89 -12.11 -4.83
N CYS A 93 6.72 -12.98 -5.39
CA CYS A 93 6.23 -14.22 -5.97
C CYS A 93 5.79 -15.19 -4.87
N TRP A 94 4.65 -15.77 -5.06
CA TRP A 94 4.21 -16.93 -4.28
C TRP A 94 4.90 -18.21 -4.73
N CYS A 95 5.74 -18.14 -5.72
CA CYS A 95 6.48 -19.31 -6.12
C CYS A 95 7.35 -19.77 -4.94
N LYS A 96 7.30 -21.06 -4.68
CA LYS A 96 8.07 -21.71 -3.63
C LYS A 96 9.56 -21.84 -3.98
N THR A 97 9.97 -21.35 -5.13
CA THR A 97 11.36 -21.41 -5.59
C THR A 97 12.18 -20.38 -4.81
N THR A 98 12.66 -20.79 -3.65
CA THR A 98 13.51 -19.99 -2.78
C THR A 98 14.95 -19.86 -3.32
N GLN A 99 15.30 -20.62 -4.36
CA GLN A 99 16.65 -20.73 -4.92
C GLN A 99 16.72 -20.32 -6.39
N CYS A 100 15.97 -19.28 -6.78
CA CYS A 100 16.12 -18.74 -8.13
C CYS A 100 17.53 -18.15 -8.29
N ALA A 101 18.28 -18.59 -9.31
CA ALA A 101 19.63 -18.08 -9.61
C ALA A 101 19.64 -16.57 -9.88
N HIS A 102 18.51 -16.01 -10.34
CA HIS A 102 18.34 -14.59 -10.64
C HIS A 102 17.55 -13.84 -9.56
N LYS A 103 17.57 -14.36 -8.33
CA LYS A 103 16.97 -13.68 -7.19
C LYS A 103 17.64 -12.32 -6.98
N GLY A 104 16.85 -11.25 -6.97
CA GLY A 104 17.35 -9.88 -6.85
C GLY A 104 17.69 -9.22 -8.18
N GLU A 105 17.70 -9.95 -9.30
CA GLU A 105 17.84 -9.37 -10.62
C GLU A 105 16.49 -8.94 -11.18
N TRP A 106 16.40 -7.69 -11.58
CA TRP A 106 15.21 -7.15 -12.22
C TRP A 106 15.22 -7.49 -13.74
N ASN A 107 15.15 -8.78 -14.05
CA ASN A 107 15.14 -9.24 -15.43
C ASN A 107 14.07 -10.33 -15.64
N PRO A 108 12.93 -9.99 -16.24
CA PRO A 108 11.85 -10.94 -16.49
C PRO A 108 12.24 -12.12 -17.39
N LEU A 109 13.22 -11.92 -18.28
CA LEU A 109 13.70 -12.98 -19.19
C LEU A 109 14.56 -14.02 -18.46
N ALA A 110 15.17 -13.64 -17.35
CA ALA A 110 16.01 -14.50 -16.51
C ALA A 110 15.21 -15.26 -15.43
N CYS A 111 13.88 -15.27 -15.51
CA CYS A 111 13.05 -15.91 -14.51
C CYS A 111 13.07 -17.43 -14.61
N ASP A 112 13.52 -18.11 -13.55
CA ASP A 112 13.55 -19.58 -13.45
C ASP A 112 12.18 -20.20 -13.16
N ILE A 113 11.15 -19.37 -12.92
CA ILE A 113 9.81 -19.86 -12.62
C ILE A 113 9.21 -20.46 -13.88
N THR A 114 8.77 -21.70 -13.77
CA THR A 114 8.03 -22.35 -14.85
C THR A 114 6.73 -21.61 -15.17
N PRO A 115 6.18 -21.72 -16.40
CA PRO A 115 4.90 -21.12 -16.74
C PRO A 115 3.78 -21.45 -15.74
N ALA A 116 3.72 -22.67 -15.23
CA ALA A 116 2.74 -23.08 -14.21
C ALA A 116 2.99 -22.37 -12.86
N GLY A 117 4.24 -22.20 -12.47
CA GLY A 117 4.61 -21.45 -11.26
C GLY A 117 4.26 -19.96 -11.38
N ARG A 118 4.44 -19.38 -12.57
CA ARG A 118 4.03 -17.98 -12.83
C ARG A 118 2.53 -17.79 -12.73
N ALA A 119 1.75 -18.72 -13.29
CA ALA A 119 0.29 -18.64 -13.24
C ALA A 119 -0.27 -18.67 -11.81
N ALA A 120 0.48 -19.23 -10.86
CA ALA A 120 0.11 -19.24 -9.44
C ALA A 120 0.49 -17.95 -8.69
N CYS A 121 1.25 -17.05 -9.31
CA CYS A 121 1.65 -15.80 -8.71
C CYS A 121 0.60 -14.71 -8.98
N PRO A 122 -0.02 -14.09 -7.96
CA PRO A 122 -1.04 -13.07 -8.16
C PRO A 122 -0.47 -11.76 -8.73
N ILE A 123 0.79 -11.48 -8.43
CA ILE A 123 1.56 -10.39 -9.06
C ILE A 123 2.64 -11.02 -9.90
N VAL A 124 2.48 -10.94 -11.22
CA VAL A 124 3.40 -11.55 -12.19
C VAL A 124 4.69 -10.77 -12.37
N LEU A 125 4.92 -9.77 -11.58
CA LEU A 125 6.17 -9.03 -11.47
C LEU A 125 7.20 -9.82 -10.66
N PRO A 126 8.44 -9.71 -11.00
CA PRO A 126 9.10 -9.13 -12.16
C PRO A 126 9.11 -10.02 -13.38
N CYS A 127 8.17 -10.93 -13.48
CA CYS A 127 8.15 -12.01 -14.46
C CYS A 127 7.59 -11.62 -15.83
N LEU A 128 7.13 -10.39 -15.99
CA LEU A 128 6.63 -9.85 -17.26
C LEU A 128 7.46 -8.64 -17.70
N GLU A 129 7.50 -8.40 -18.99
CA GLU A 129 8.00 -7.14 -19.52
C GLU A 129 7.05 -6.02 -19.15
N HIS A 130 7.59 -4.97 -18.57
CA HIS A 130 6.87 -3.75 -18.26
C HIS A 130 7.86 -2.59 -18.19
N ASP A 131 7.33 -1.39 -18.23
CA ASP A 131 8.09 -0.17 -18.05
C ASP A 131 8.65 -0.14 -16.61
N ASP A 132 9.97 -0.02 -16.47
CA ASP A 132 10.69 0.04 -15.20
C ASP A 132 10.70 1.43 -14.56
N SER A 133 10.04 2.41 -15.20
CA SER A 133 9.78 3.72 -14.61
C SER A 133 8.78 3.62 -13.46
N ILE A 134 8.84 4.56 -12.52
CA ILE A 134 7.89 4.67 -11.42
C ILE A 134 6.44 4.72 -11.93
N ARG A 135 6.20 5.49 -12.99
CA ARG A 135 4.89 5.55 -13.62
C ARG A 135 4.46 4.19 -14.18
N GLY A 136 5.37 3.44 -14.79
CA GLY A 136 5.13 2.10 -15.29
C GLY A 136 4.72 1.15 -14.17
N TYR A 137 5.46 1.13 -13.06
CA TYR A 137 5.12 0.32 -11.88
C TYR A 137 3.75 0.67 -11.31
N MET A 138 3.48 1.94 -11.09
CA MET A 138 2.20 2.39 -10.56
C MET A 138 1.03 2.03 -11.49
N SER A 139 1.20 2.21 -12.81
CA SER A 139 0.19 1.84 -13.81
C SER A 139 -0.06 0.34 -13.81
N HIS A 140 0.99 -0.47 -13.70
CA HIS A 140 0.87 -1.92 -13.61
C HIS A 140 0.10 -2.35 -12.35
N LEU A 141 0.46 -1.81 -11.19
CA LEU A 141 -0.25 -2.11 -9.93
C LEU A 141 -1.71 -1.65 -9.96
N LYS A 142 -1.98 -0.48 -10.55
CA LYS A 142 -3.35 -0.02 -10.74
C LYS A 142 -4.13 -0.99 -11.62
N GLY A 143 -3.55 -1.47 -12.70
CA GLY A 143 -4.15 -2.49 -13.56
C GLY A 143 -4.47 -3.77 -12.81
N LEU A 144 -3.55 -4.26 -11.97
CA LEU A 144 -3.77 -5.44 -11.13
C LEU A 144 -4.91 -5.24 -10.14
N LEU A 145 -4.88 -4.14 -9.38
CA LEU A 145 -5.95 -3.83 -8.43
C LEU A 145 -7.32 -3.71 -9.12
N THR A 146 -7.35 -3.14 -10.32
CA THR A 146 -8.58 -3.05 -11.13
C THR A 146 -9.08 -4.43 -11.58
N THR A 147 -8.20 -5.40 -11.79
CA THR A 147 -8.62 -6.79 -12.09
C THR A 147 -9.13 -7.52 -10.85
N TRP A 148 -8.58 -7.23 -9.67
CA TRP A 148 -9.03 -7.83 -8.41
C TRP A 148 -10.33 -7.21 -7.90
N LEU A 149 -10.50 -5.91 -8.14
CA LEU A 149 -11.65 -5.15 -7.68
C LEU A 149 -11.95 -4.05 -8.71
N THR A 150 -13.04 -4.19 -9.46
CA THR A 150 -13.43 -3.21 -10.47
C THR A 150 -13.57 -1.81 -9.85
N GLU A 151 -12.82 -0.83 -10.36
CA GLU A 151 -12.94 0.57 -9.98
C GLU A 151 -14.29 1.12 -10.48
N THR A 152 -15.01 1.80 -9.61
CA THR A 152 -16.32 2.42 -9.88
C THR A 152 -16.39 3.77 -9.17
N ASP A 153 -17.46 4.54 -9.37
CA ASP A 153 -17.63 5.86 -8.75
C ASP A 153 -17.59 5.83 -7.20
N ASP A 154 -17.87 4.67 -6.61
CA ASP A 154 -17.84 4.43 -5.17
C ASP A 154 -16.53 3.74 -4.68
N THR A 155 -15.54 3.58 -5.57
CA THR A 155 -14.28 2.90 -5.26
C THR A 155 -13.10 3.70 -5.80
N CYS A 156 -12.13 3.98 -4.94
CA CYS A 156 -10.89 4.68 -5.27
C CYS A 156 -9.69 3.75 -5.04
N ILE A 157 -8.80 3.68 -6.02
CA ILE A 157 -7.51 2.98 -5.91
C ILE A 157 -6.41 4.00 -5.63
N ALA A 158 -5.72 3.84 -4.50
CA ALA A 158 -4.63 4.70 -4.06
C ALA A 158 -3.30 3.93 -4.06
N ILE A 159 -2.33 4.39 -4.85
CA ILE A 159 -0.99 3.79 -4.93
C ILE A 159 0.04 4.89 -4.72
N PRO A 160 0.71 4.95 -3.57
CA PRO A 160 1.86 5.83 -3.39
C PRO A 160 3.02 5.38 -4.30
N CYS A 161 3.92 6.29 -4.67
CA CYS A 161 5.06 5.98 -5.54
C CYS A 161 6.00 4.91 -4.96
N ASP A 162 6.12 4.86 -3.65
CA ASP A 162 6.85 3.83 -2.90
C ASP A 162 5.91 3.27 -1.84
N SER A 163 6.03 3.74 -0.61
CA SER A 163 5.15 3.41 0.51
C SER A 163 4.54 4.69 1.10
N THR A 164 3.59 4.55 1.99
CA THR A 164 3.01 5.70 2.70
C THR A 164 4.05 6.50 3.49
N GLU A 165 5.15 5.87 3.90
CA GLU A 165 6.28 6.55 4.55
C GLU A 165 7.01 7.52 3.62
N ALA A 166 6.98 7.34 2.32
CA ALA A 166 7.53 8.32 1.37
C ALA A 166 6.85 9.68 1.52
N GLY A 167 5.53 9.70 1.76
CA GLY A 167 4.79 10.93 2.06
C GLY A 167 5.26 11.61 3.35
N ILE A 168 5.66 10.84 4.38
CA ILE A 168 6.23 11.38 5.61
C ILE A 168 7.58 12.03 5.32
N VAL A 169 8.47 11.33 4.63
CA VAL A 169 9.80 11.86 4.28
C VAL A 169 9.67 13.13 3.42
N ALA A 170 8.78 13.12 2.42
CA ALA A 170 8.51 14.30 1.60
C ALA A 170 8.06 15.52 2.44
N ALA A 171 7.17 15.30 3.40
CA ALA A 171 6.62 16.36 4.22
C ALA A 171 7.64 16.98 5.19
N TYR A 172 8.54 16.16 5.73
CA TYR A 172 9.49 16.60 6.77
C TYR A 172 10.83 17.04 6.21
N ASP A 173 11.38 16.33 5.24
CA ASP A 173 12.74 16.58 4.73
C ASP A 173 12.76 17.39 3.42
N GLN A 174 11.60 17.57 2.79
CA GLN A 174 11.44 18.33 1.54
C GLN A 174 12.45 17.90 0.44
N ILE A 175 12.64 16.58 0.33
CA ILE A 175 13.60 15.99 -0.62
C ILE A 175 13.03 16.07 -2.05
N ASP A 176 13.79 16.62 -2.97
CA ASP A 176 13.49 16.54 -4.39
C ASP A 176 13.62 15.08 -4.88
N GLY A 177 12.66 14.62 -5.67
CA GLY A 177 12.66 13.26 -6.19
C GLY A 177 12.39 12.20 -5.12
N ILE A 178 11.47 12.50 -4.21
CA ILE A 178 11.05 11.59 -3.13
C ILE A 178 10.68 10.19 -3.65
N GLU A 179 10.17 10.11 -4.86
CA GLU A 179 9.83 8.87 -5.54
C GLU A 179 11.03 7.95 -5.81
N THR A 180 12.26 8.49 -5.69
CA THR A 180 13.51 7.73 -5.84
C THR A 180 14.07 7.23 -4.51
N VAL A 181 13.49 7.64 -3.39
CA VAL A 181 13.94 7.20 -2.06
C VAL A 181 13.45 5.78 -1.83
N GLU A 182 14.40 4.86 -1.83
CA GLU A 182 14.14 3.46 -1.47
C GLU A 182 14.04 3.32 0.05
N ALA A 183 13.13 2.44 0.51
CA ALA A 183 12.93 2.13 1.92
C ALA A 183 12.78 3.38 2.83
N PRO A 184 11.76 4.23 2.63
CA PRO A 184 11.59 5.48 3.39
C PRO A 184 11.55 5.29 4.91
N TRP A 185 11.06 4.15 5.39
CA TRP A 185 11.10 3.86 6.83
C TRP A 185 12.52 3.70 7.37
N GLU A 186 13.41 3.05 6.62
CA GLU A 186 14.82 2.94 7.00
C GLU A 186 15.50 4.32 7.01
N HIS A 187 15.12 5.21 6.09
CA HIS A 187 15.55 6.61 6.12
C HIS A 187 15.13 7.28 7.44
N ILE A 188 13.87 7.16 7.85
CA ILE A 188 13.35 7.74 9.10
C ILE A 188 14.12 7.21 10.32
N ILE A 189 14.31 5.90 10.43
CA ILE A 189 14.98 5.30 11.60
C ILE A 189 16.49 5.53 11.62
N ALA A 190 17.12 5.82 10.48
CA ALA A 190 18.54 6.17 10.42
C ALA A 190 18.89 7.46 11.17
N HIS A 191 17.91 8.34 11.40
CA HIS A 191 18.06 9.55 12.24
C HIS A 191 18.18 9.21 13.74
N GLY A 192 18.03 7.95 14.14
CA GLY A 192 18.22 7.48 15.50
C GLY A 192 16.96 7.63 16.38
N LYS A 193 17.16 8.18 17.58
CA LYS A 193 16.09 8.23 18.59
C LYS A 193 14.94 9.17 18.24
N TYR A 194 15.23 10.19 17.46
CA TYR A 194 14.24 11.19 17.04
C TYR A 194 14.35 11.42 15.53
N TYR A 195 13.19 11.50 14.89
CA TYR A 195 13.03 12.01 13.54
C TYR A 195 12.29 13.34 13.65
N HIS A 196 12.99 14.43 13.34
CA HIS A 196 12.59 15.77 13.75
C HIS A 196 12.26 15.82 15.26
N SER A 197 11.10 16.28 15.67
CA SER A 197 10.67 16.30 17.09
C SER A 197 10.03 15.00 17.57
N ILE A 198 9.78 14.04 16.67
CA ILE A 198 9.01 12.83 16.97
C ILE A 198 9.96 11.71 17.41
N ARG A 199 9.66 11.12 18.57
CA ARG A 199 10.47 10.03 19.12
C ARG A 199 10.19 8.72 18.39
N ILE A 200 11.22 8.17 17.76
CA ILE A 200 11.19 6.87 17.10
C ILE A 200 11.68 5.79 18.08
N SER A 201 10.79 4.90 18.46
CA SER A 201 11.09 3.84 19.44
C SER A 201 11.40 2.50 18.76
N GLY A 202 12.55 2.44 18.06
CA GLY A 202 13.04 1.24 17.40
C GLY A 202 12.49 1.03 15.98
N ARG A 203 12.82 -0.11 15.37
CA ARG A 203 12.53 -0.38 13.96
C ARG A 203 11.06 -0.68 13.64
N LYS A 204 10.27 -1.05 14.63
CA LYS A 204 8.87 -1.41 14.41
C LYS A 204 8.02 -0.18 14.16
N LYS A 205 7.32 -0.14 13.04
CA LYS A 205 6.26 0.84 12.76
C LYS A 205 5.17 0.73 13.83
N ARG A 206 4.76 1.86 14.41
CA ARG A 206 3.74 1.91 15.47
C ARG A 206 2.72 3.00 15.16
N VAL A 207 1.45 2.66 15.20
CA VAL A 207 0.32 3.57 14.94
C VAL A 207 0.50 4.92 15.65
N ARG A 208 0.77 4.93 16.95
CA ARG A 208 0.96 6.17 17.74
C ARG A 208 2.09 7.08 17.25
N ILE A 209 3.08 6.55 16.50
CA ILE A 209 4.13 7.35 15.88
C ILE A 209 3.59 7.97 14.61
N PHE A 210 2.88 7.20 13.82
CA PHE A 210 2.26 7.66 12.57
C PHE A 210 1.20 8.73 12.81
N GLU A 211 0.41 8.62 13.89
CA GLU A 211 -0.53 9.66 14.32
C GLU A 211 0.15 11.02 14.51
N GLN A 212 1.40 11.04 14.98
CA GLN A 212 2.16 12.28 15.15
C GLN A 212 2.68 12.86 13.83
N PHE A 213 2.82 12.04 12.79
CA PHE A 213 3.23 12.49 11.45
C PHE A 213 2.08 13.14 10.67
N VAL A 214 0.84 12.69 10.88
CA VAL A 214 -0.32 13.10 10.09
C VAL A 214 -0.45 14.62 9.92
N PRO A 215 -0.36 15.46 10.98
CA PRO A 215 -0.54 16.90 10.81
C PRO A 215 0.41 17.50 9.77
N THR A 216 1.71 17.19 9.86
CA THR A 216 2.70 17.71 8.92
C THR A 216 2.52 17.16 7.50
N VAL A 217 2.18 15.87 7.37
CA VAL A 217 1.90 15.26 6.06
C VAL A 217 0.71 15.96 5.39
N CYS A 218 -0.33 16.28 6.14
CA CYS A 218 -1.50 16.98 5.62
C CYS A 218 -1.19 18.43 5.22
N GLU A 219 -0.34 19.14 5.99
CA GLU A 219 -0.01 20.55 5.72
C GLU A 219 0.94 20.73 4.54
N THR A 220 1.90 19.82 4.36
CA THR A 220 3.01 19.99 3.42
C THR A 220 3.04 18.97 2.29
N GLY A 221 2.64 17.74 2.54
CA GLY A 221 2.75 16.62 1.60
C GLY A 221 1.75 16.64 0.44
N LEU A 222 0.78 17.56 0.44
CA LEU A 222 -0.23 17.72 -0.61
C LEU A 222 -0.03 18.98 -1.48
N LYS A 223 1.09 19.66 -1.32
CA LYS A 223 1.47 20.81 -2.16
C LYS A 223 2.36 20.37 -3.29
#